data_10b3681a816d072c822b2fe145dc5f46
#
_entry.id   10b3681a816d072c822b2fe145dc5f46
#
_cell.length_a   1.000
_cell.length_b   1.000
_cell.length_c   1.000
_cell.angle_alpha   90.00
_cell.angle_beta   90.00
_cell.angle_gamma   90.00
#
_symmetry.space_group_name_H-M   'P 1'
#
loop_
_entity.id
_entity.type
_entity.pdbx_description
1 polymer ?
#
loop_
_entity_poly.entity_id
_entity_poly.type
_entity_poly.pdbx_seq_one_letter_code
_entity_poly.pdbx_strand_id
1 'polypeptide(L)'
;VLVVGSENSSNTKALVKMVESKNVQAFRIEDTSDLKEIKINGNIAITAGASAPDHLVFNIISELKPTQIVDFEHKNESEYFPLPKELRNNVKLISSFLEVFNDSEFVPEKKNGISNDRNWSATEALSSL
;
A
#
# COMPACT_ATOMS: atom_id res chain seq x y z
N VAL A 1 3.80 -19.92 3.75
CA VAL A 1 3.64 -18.47 3.85
C VAL A 1 2.88 -18.13 5.12
N LEU A 2 3.33 -17.12 5.86
CA LEU A 2 2.59 -16.56 6.99
C LEU A 2 1.87 -15.30 6.52
N VAL A 3 0.56 -15.23 6.77
CA VAL A 3 -0.29 -14.09 6.42
C VAL A 3 -0.73 -13.41 7.72
N VAL A 4 -0.16 -12.25 8.00
CA VAL A 4 -0.43 -11.51 9.24
C VAL A 4 -1.72 -10.71 9.09
N GLY A 5 -2.64 -10.91 10.02
CA GLY A 5 -3.90 -10.18 10.06
C GLY A 5 -5.02 -10.89 10.78
N SER A 6 -6.05 -10.12 11.14
CA SER A 6 -7.20 -10.58 11.91
C SER A 6 -8.05 -11.59 11.15
N GLU A 7 -8.66 -12.51 11.88
CA GLU A 7 -9.65 -13.46 11.36
C GLU A 7 -10.84 -12.79 10.70
N ASN A 8 -11.22 -11.61 11.16
CA ASN A 8 -12.37 -10.87 10.62
C ASN A 8 -12.02 -10.09 9.34
N SER A 9 -10.74 -9.98 8.98
CA SER A 9 -10.30 -9.25 7.80
C SER A 9 -10.56 -10.06 6.52
N SER A 10 -11.42 -9.54 5.65
CA SER A 10 -11.68 -10.12 4.34
C SER A 10 -10.44 -10.10 3.44
N ASN A 11 -9.60 -9.08 3.57
CA ASN A 11 -8.34 -8.97 2.84
C ASN A 11 -7.34 -10.06 3.28
N THR A 12 -7.19 -10.29 4.57
CA THR A 12 -6.35 -11.39 5.10
C THR A 12 -6.82 -12.76 4.57
N LYS A 13 -8.14 -13.00 4.60
CA LYS A 13 -8.72 -14.23 4.03
C LYS A 13 -8.46 -14.38 2.52
N ALA A 14 -8.52 -13.27 1.77
CA ALA A 14 -8.24 -13.27 0.34
C ALA A 14 -6.76 -13.59 0.07
N LEU A 15 -5.84 -13.03 0.86
CA LEU A 15 -4.40 -13.33 0.75
C LEU A 15 -4.11 -14.81 1.02
N VAL A 16 -4.69 -15.40 2.07
CA VAL A 16 -4.54 -16.83 2.37
C VAL A 16 -5.01 -17.67 1.17
N LYS A 17 -6.22 -17.42 0.67
CA LYS A 17 -6.76 -18.14 -0.50
C LYS A 17 -5.90 -17.98 -1.75
N MET A 18 -5.34 -16.80 -1.96
CA MET A 18 -4.45 -16.53 -3.10
C MET A 18 -3.17 -17.39 -3.01
N VAL A 19 -2.55 -17.47 -1.84
CA VAL A 19 -1.36 -18.29 -1.61
C VAL A 19 -1.69 -19.78 -1.82
N GLU A 20 -2.80 -20.26 -1.24
CA GLU A 20 -3.25 -21.64 -1.38
C GLU A 20 -3.56 -22.01 -2.83
N SER A 21 -4.10 -21.07 -3.62
CA SER A 21 -4.35 -21.27 -5.06
C SER A 21 -3.09 -21.52 -5.88
N LYS A 22 -1.93 -21.18 -5.33
CA LYS A 22 -0.61 -21.45 -5.91
C LYS A 22 0.01 -22.77 -5.43
N ASN A 23 -0.76 -23.63 -4.75
CA ASN A 23 -0.31 -24.86 -4.10
C ASN A 23 0.81 -24.63 -3.05
N VAL A 24 0.78 -23.47 -2.39
CA VAL A 24 1.70 -23.12 -1.31
C VAL A 24 0.91 -23.11 0.00
N GLN A 25 1.48 -23.72 1.03
CA GLN A 25 0.86 -23.74 2.35
C GLN A 25 0.84 -22.34 2.96
N ALA A 26 -0.34 -21.89 3.40
CA ALA A 26 -0.54 -20.60 4.03
C ALA A 26 -1.07 -20.78 5.45
N PHE A 27 -0.58 -19.95 6.36
CA PHE A 27 -1.06 -19.87 7.75
C PHE A 27 -1.39 -18.43 8.06
N ARG A 28 -2.60 -18.21 8.56
CA ARG A 28 -2.99 -16.92 9.11
C ARG A 28 -2.41 -16.78 10.52
N ILE A 29 -1.83 -15.63 10.81
CA ILE A 29 -1.22 -15.30 12.10
C ILE A 29 -1.84 -14.01 12.61
N GLU A 30 -2.43 -14.03 13.77
CA GLU A 30 -2.98 -12.85 14.42
C GLU A 30 -2.00 -12.29 15.46
N ASP A 31 -1.30 -13.17 16.16
CA ASP A 31 -0.22 -12.80 17.07
C ASP A 31 0.90 -13.88 17.13
N THR A 32 1.93 -13.63 17.93
CA THR A 32 3.08 -14.54 18.06
C THR A 32 2.72 -15.89 18.71
N SER A 33 1.59 -16.00 19.41
CA SER A 33 1.15 -17.26 20.03
C SER A 33 0.78 -18.31 18.98
N ASP A 34 0.26 -17.87 17.83
CA ASP A 34 -0.15 -18.75 16.73
C ASP A 34 1.06 -19.50 16.13
N LEU A 35 2.26 -18.93 16.27
CA LEU A 35 3.50 -19.58 15.78
C LEU A 35 3.80 -20.91 16.48
N LYS A 36 3.33 -21.09 17.72
CA LYS A 36 3.57 -22.30 18.51
C LYS A 36 2.87 -23.53 17.96
N GLU A 37 1.77 -23.32 17.25
CA GLU A 37 0.98 -24.38 16.64
C GLU A 37 1.46 -24.78 15.24
N ILE A 38 2.40 -24.01 14.67
CA ILE A 38 2.85 -24.18 13.30
C ILE A 38 4.25 -24.78 13.30
N LYS A 39 4.41 -25.93 12.65
CA LYS A 39 5.75 -26.47 12.37
C LYS A 39 6.39 -25.72 11.21
N ILE A 40 7.30 -24.84 11.54
CA ILE A 40 7.99 -23.98 10.57
C ILE A 40 9.36 -24.58 10.27
N ASN A 41 9.64 -24.87 8.99
CA ASN A 41 10.92 -25.37 8.53
C ASN A 41 11.30 -24.70 7.20
N GLY A 42 12.58 -24.35 7.04
CA GLY A 42 13.13 -23.79 5.80
C GLY A 42 12.77 -22.31 5.58
N ASN A 43 12.58 -21.93 4.33
CA ASN A 43 12.31 -20.55 3.96
C ASN A 43 10.85 -20.18 4.21
N ILE A 44 10.66 -19.03 4.82
CA ILE A 44 9.34 -18.51 5.18
C ILE A 44 9.13 -17.19 4.44
N ALA A 45 8.01 -17.05 3.77
CA ALA A 45 7.55 -15.75 3.30
C ALA A 45 6.51 -15.21 4.29
N ILE A 46 6.58 -13.91 4.58
CA ILE A 46 5.63 -13.20 5.43
C ILE A 46 4.97 -12.11 4.58
N THR A 47 3.66 -12.03 4.65
CA THR A 47 2.86 -10.95 4.08
C THR A 47 1.83 -10.50 5.10
N ALA A 48 1.36 -9.26 5.00
CA ALA A 48 0.38 -8.70 5.92
C ALA A 48 -0.80 -8.10 5.16
N GLY A 49 -1.98 -8.17 5.76
CA GLY A 49 -3.12 -7.41 5.28
C GLY A 49 -2.90 -5.91 5.50
N ALA A 50 -3.47 -5.05 4.64
CA ALA A 50 -3.31 -3.59 4.71
C ALA A 50 -3.69 -2.98 6.08
N SER A 51 -4.53 -3.65 6.85
CA SER A 51 -4.95 -3.24 8.21
C SER A 51 -4.12 -3.86 9.35
N ALA A 52 -3.14 -4.70 9.02
CA ALA A 52 -2.28 -5.31 10.04
C ALA A 52 -1.26 -4.29 10.53
N PRO A 53 -1.14 -4.05 11.84
CA PRO A 53 -0.15 -3.14 12.37
C PRO A 53 1.29 -3.65 12.12
N ASP A 54 2.18 -2.77 11.71
CA ASP A 54 3.57 -3.11 11.40
C ASP A 54 4.30 -3.79 12.57
N HIS A 55 4.02 -3.35 13.81
CA HIS A 55 4.65 -3.94 14.99
C HIS A 55 4.36 -5.43 15.17
N LEU A 56 3.21 -5.93 14.68
CA LEU A 56 2.91 -7.37 14.73
C LEU A 56 3.83 -8.14 13.79
N VAL A 57 4.09 -7.62 12.59
CA VAL A 57 5.02 -8.21 11.63
C VAL A 57 6.42 -8.27 12.24
N PHE A 58 6.90 -7.17 12.85
CA PHE A 58 8.18 -7.13 13.52
C PHE A 58 8.29 -8.11 14.69
N ASN A 59 7.23 -8.25 15.49
CA ASN A 59 7.21 -9.20 16.61
C ASN A 59 7.30 -10.65 16.11
N ILE A 60 6.56 -10.98 15.05
CA ILE A 60 6.59 -12.31 14.44
C ILE A 60 7.98 -12.62 13.88
N ILE A 61 8.61 -11.68 13.16
CA ILE A 61 9.97 -11.84 12.65
C ILE A 61 10.97 -12.05 13.80
N SER A 62 10.84 -11.27 14.89
CA SER A 62 11.71 -11.37 16.06
C SER A 62 11.59 -12.72 16.76
N GLU A 63 10.39 -13.29 16.84
CA GLU A 63 10.15 -14.60 17.45
C GLU A 63 10.71 -15.74 16.59
N LEU A 64 10.60 -15.60 15.27
CA LEU A 64 11.14 -16.58 14.31
C LEU A 64 12.66 -16.65 14.27
N LYS A 65 13.37 -15.61 14.71
CA LYS A 65 14.82 -15.50 14.75
C LYS A 65 15.50 -15.96 13.45
N PRO A 66 15.12 -15.37 12.31
CA PRO A 66 15.66 -15.80 11.00
C PRO A 66 17.15 -15.52 10.92
N THR A 67 17.88 -16.36 10.18
CA THR A 67 19.31 -16.15 9.90
C THR A 67 19.53 -15.03 8.87
N GLN A 68 18.54 -14.78 8.00
CA GLN A 68 18.58 -13.74 7.00
C GLN A 68 17.16 -13.25 6.72
N ILE A 69 17.02 -11.95 6.50
CA ILE A 69 15.79 -11.31 6.06
C ILE A 69 16.04 -10.71 4.67
N VAL A 70 15.12 -10.95 3.75
CA VAL A 70 15.13 -10.37 2.41
C VAL A 70 13.80 -9.66 2.20
N ASP A 71 13.85 -8.36 1.99
CA ASP A 71 12.66 -7.59 1.63
C ASP A 71 12.41 -7.72 0.13
N PHE A 72 11.19 -8.11 -0.20
CA PHE A 72 10.69 -8.07 -1.57
C PHE A 72 9.87 -6.80 -1.75
N GLU A 73 10.51 -5.73 -2.14
CA GLU A 73 9.81 -4.55 -2.60
C GLU A 73 9.17 -4.85 -3.96
N HIS A 74 7.86 -4.85 -4.01
CA HIS A 74 7.17 -4.81 -5.29
C HIS A 74 7.48 -3.46 -5.94
N LYS A 75 7.92 -3.49 -7.20
CA LYS A 75 8.16 -2.29 -8.01
C LYS A 75 6.99 -1.34 -7.83
N ASN A 76 7.31 -0.06 -7.59
CA ASN A 76 6.40 1.06 -7.45
C ASN A 76 5.00 0.78 -8.03
N GLU A 77 4.07 0.44 -7.17
CA GLU A 77 2.67 0.48 -7.51
C GLU A 77 2.33 1.95 -7.69
N SER A 78 2.36 2.41 -8.92
CA SER A 78 1.79 3.70 -9.28
C SER A 78 0.27 3.56 -9.25
N GLU A 79 -0.30 3.37 -8.05
CA GLU A 79 -1.74 3.39 -7.89
C GLU A 79 -2.22 4.81 -8.09
N TYR A 80 -2.92 4.99 -9.20
CA TYR A 80 -3.60 6.23 -9.51
C TYR A 80 -4.94 6.28 -8.77
N PHE A 81 -5.03 7.19 -7.80
CA PHE A 81 -6.29 7.52 -7.12
C PHE A 81 -6.90 8.77 -7.77
N PRO A 82 -7.83 8.61 -8.72
CA PRO A 82 -8.44 9.77 -9.36
C PRO A 82 -9.25 10.57 -8.33
N LEU A 83 -9.08 11.88 -8.34
CA LEU A 83 -9.92 12.77 -7.55
C LEU A 83 -11.41 12.52 -7.86
N PRO A 84 -12.29 12.49 -6.85
CA PRO A 84 -13.73 12.45 -7.07
C PRO A 84 -14.16 13.49 -8.09
N LYS A 85 -15.11 13.14 -8.95
CA LYS A 85 -15.53 13.99 -10.08
C LYS A 85 -15.91 15.42 -9.66
N GLU A 86 -16.53 15.54 -8.50
CA GLU A 86 -16.94 16.84 -7.92
C GLU A 86 -15.73 17.69 -7.54
N LEU A 87 -14.74 17.09 -6.85
CA LEU A 87 -13.49 17.79 -6.49
C LEU A 87 -12.69 18.18 -7.73
N ARG A 88 -12.63 17.34 -8.73
CA ARG A 88 -11.94 17.61 -10.00
C ARG A 88 -12.54 18.82 -10.71
N ASN A 89 -13.86 18.96 -10.71
CA ASN A 89 -14.54 20.11 -11.30
C ASN A 89 -14.25 21.40 -10.52
N ASN A 90 -14.24 21.33 -9.18
CA ASN A 90 -13.93 22.47 -8.33
C ASN A 90 -12.47 22.93 -8.51
N VAL A 91 -11.53 21.99 -8.57
CA VAL A 91 -10.10 22.30 -8.83
C VAL A 91 -9.95 23.00 -10.19
N LYS A 92 -10.61 22.52 -11.24
CA LYS A 92 -10.59 23.16 -12.56
C LYS A 92 -11.15 24.60 -12.52
N LEU A 93 -12.25 24.80 -11.81
CA LEU A 93 -12.85 26.11 -11.66
C LEU A 93 -11.90 27.08 -10.95
N ILE A 94 -11.29 26.64 -9.84
CA ILE A 94 -10.31 27.43 -9.07
C ILE A 94 -9.09 27.73 -9.93
N SER A 95 -8.55 26.77 -10.67
CA SER A 95 -7.40 26.99 -11.57
C SER A 95 -7.72 28.03 -12.63
N SER A 96 -8.89 27.93 -13.28
CA SER A 96 -9.33 28.92 -14.28
C SER A 96 -9.50 30.31 -13.67
N PHE A 97 -10.00 30.39 -12.44
CA PHE A 97 -10.13 31.65 -11.74
C PHE A 97 -8.78 32.29 -11.42
N LEU A 98 -7.81 31.49 -10.94
CA LEU A 98 -6.46 31.96 -10.65
C LEU A 98 -5.70 32.38 -11.92
N GLU A 99 -5.91 31.71 -13.06
CA GLU A 99 -5.33 32.10 -14.35
C GLU A 99 -5.80 33.50 -14.80
N VAL A 100 -7.07 33.87 -14.54
CA VAL A 100 -7.60 35.19 -14.87
C VAL A 100 -7.00 36.31 -14.01
N PHE A 101 -6.63 36.02 -12.76
CA PHE A 101 -6.07 37.02 -11.84
C PHE A 101 -4.54 37.09 -11.86
N ASN A 102 -3.87 36.09 -12.41
CA ASN A 102 -2.41 36.06 -12.50
C ASN A 102 -1.95 36.56 -13.88
N ASP A 103 -1.96 37.89 -14.05
CA ASP A 103 -1.48 38.58 -15.26
C ASP A 103 0.06 38.55 -15.42
N SER A 104 0.76 37.77 -14.63
CA SER A 104 2.22 37.66 -14.66
C SER A 104 2.70 36.22 -14.56
N GLU A 105 3.15 35.68 -15.69
CA GLU A 105 4.20 34.65 -15.87
C GLU A 105 4.21 33.38 -15.00
N PHE A 106 3.13 33.01 -14.32
CA PHE A 106 3.00 31.67 -13.78
C PHE A 106 2.49 30.75 -14.90
N VAL A 107 3.36 30.33 -15.78
CA VAL A 107 3.11 29.19 -16.66
C VAL A 107 3.39 27.96 -15.82
N PRO A 108 2.37 27.27 -15.27
CA PRO A 108 2.61 25.96 -14.68
C PRO A 108 3.19 25.09 -15.79
N GLU A 109 4.34 24.49 -15.54
CA GLU A 109 4.90 23.50 -16.48
C GLU A 109 3.78 22.53 -16.86
N LYS A 110 3.41 22.53 -18.12
CA LYS A 110 2.24 21.79 -18.65
C LYS A 110 2.25 20.28 -18.40
N LYS A 111 3.31 19.74 -17.78
CA LYS A 111 3.46 18.31 -17.50
C LYS A 111 2.94 17.88 -16.13
N ASN A 112 2.88 18.78 -15.14
CA ASN A 112 2.53 18.43 -13.75
C ASN A 112 1.45 19.34 -13.14
N GLY A 113 0.61 19.97 -13.94
CA GLY A 113 -0.47 20.81 -13.43
C GLY A 113 -1.51 20.00 -12.66
N ILE A 114 -2.09 20.60 -11.59
CA ILE A 114 -3.19 20.06 -10.77
C ILE A 114 -4.36 19.51 -11.62
N SER A 115 -4.50 19.96 -12.86
CA SER A 115 -5.50 19.47 -13.82
C SER A 115 -5.19 18.11 -14.43
N ASN A 116 -3.96 17.62 -14.31
CA ASN A 116 -3.53 16.33 -14.88
C ASN A 116 -3.13 15.34 -13.78
N ASP A 117 -4.10 14.97 -12.99
CA ASP A 117 -3.98 14.05 -11.87
C ASP A 117 -3.55 12.62 -12.27
N ARG A 118 -3.49 12.31 -13.57
CA ARG A 118 -3.11 10.99 -14.09
C ARG A 118 -1.64 10.66 -13.96
N ASN A 119 -0.79 11.67 -13.80
CA ASN A 119 0.67 11.50 -13.75
C ASN A 119 1.26 11.70 -12.35
N TRP A 120 0.43 11.88 -11.34
CA TRP A 120 0.87 12.06 -9.96
C TRP A 120 0.89 10.72 -9.24
N SER A 121 2.04 10.35 -8.70
CA SER A 121 2.10 9.31 -7.68
C SER A 121 1.50 9.85 -6.37
N ALA A 122 1.00 8.96 -5.51
CA ALA A 122 0.49 9.35 -4.19
C ALA A 122 1.54 10.13 -3.38
N THR A 123 2.82 9.79 -3.53
CA THR A 123 3.96 10.46 -2.89
C THR A 123 4.14 11.89 -3.39
N GLU A 124 4.04 12.12 -4.69
CA GLU A 124 4.15 13.47 -5.29
C GLU A 124 2.97 14.34 -4.89
N ALA A 125 1.75 13.79 -4.86
CA ALA A 125 0.56 14.50 -4.41
C ALA A 125 0.65 14.95 -2.94
N LEU A 126 1.23 14.13 -2.06
CA LEU A 126 1.43 14.46 -0.65
C LEU A 126 2.58 15.44 -0.42
N SER A 127 3.61 15.43 -1.25
CA SER A 127 4.75 16.36 -1.13
C SER A 127 4.45 17.76 -1.67
N SER A 128 3.35 17.94 -2.39
CA SER A 128 2.91 19.23 -2.95
C SER A 128 1.91 19.99 -2.05
N LEU A 129 1.52 19.42 -0.91
CA LEU A 129 0.73 20.06 0.15
C LEU A 129 1.62 20.74 1.17
#